data_4f82f92717057037df0f4b4065b91c5b
#
_entry.id   4f82f92717057037df0f4b4065b91c5b
#
_cell.length_a   1.000
_cell.length_b   1.000
_cell.length_c   1.000
_cell.angle_alpha   90.00
_cell.angle_beta   90.00
_cell.angle_gamma   90.00
#
_symmetry.space_group_name_H-M   'P 1'
#
loop_
_entity.id
_entity.type
_entity.pdbx_description
1 polymer ?
#
loop_
_entity_poly.entity_id
_entity_poly.type
_entity_poly.pdbx_seq_one_letter_code
_entity_poly.pdbx_strand_id
1 'polypeptide(L)'
;MNKEVNEERAPRTVEDVKEMLTKHSNGEIQRTIQNCITILQNDHVLADAIRLNLLSERIDIVKPVGWPRSGKTLNDTDMKYILRRMEKYGISSEKKIESAIRIVANENRYHPIRDYLNGLKWDGMGRIAHVLHHFLGAAEDEYTCEAMKIFLLGALSLIHI
;
A
#
# COMPACT_ATOMS: atom_id res chain seq x y z
N MET A 1 -4.90 -19.59 2.26
CA MET A 1 -3.65 -20.27 1.88
C MET A 1 -3.47 -20.05 0.39
N ASN A 2 -2.79 -18.97 0.01
CA ASN A 2 -2.16 -18.78 -1.29
C ASN A 2 -1.05 -17.77 -1.08
N LYS A 3 0.15 -18.29 -0.85
CA LYS A 3 1.40 -17.56 -1.05
C LYS A 3 1.65 -17.60 -2.54
N GLU A 4 1.21 -16.61 -3.28
CA GLU A 4 1.81 -16.31 -4.56
C GLU A 4 3.21 -15.76 -4.27
N VAL A 5 4.17 -16.56 -4.62
CA VAL A 5 5.60 -16.23 -4.65
C VAL A 5 5.72 -15.01 -5.55
N ASN A 6 6.11 -13.89 -4.96
CA ASN A 6 6.47 -12.67 -5.68
C ASN A 6 7.76 -13.01 -6.45
N GLU A 7 7.63 -13.52 -7.67
CA GLU A 7 8.74 -13.57 -8.61
C GLU A 7 9.19 -12.12 -8.80
N GLU A 8 10.43 -11.82 -8.40
CA GLU A 8 11.08 -10.54 -8.70
C GLU A 8 11.08 -10.35 -10.22
N ARG A 9 10.04 -9.68 -10.72
CA ARG A 9 9.98 -9.29 -12.13
C ARG A 9 11.14 -8.37 -12.39
N ALA A 10 12.01 -8.75 -13.33
CA ALA A 10 13.07 -7.90 -13.81
C ALA A 10 12.53 -6.49 -14.14
N PRO A 11 13.23 -5.42 -13.77
CA PRO A 11 12.77 -4.05 -14.01
C PRO A 11 12.56 -3.81 -15.50
N ARG A 12 11.31 -3.54 -15.88
CA ARG A 12 10.94 -3.25 -17.28
C ARG A 12 11.44 -1.88 -17.70
N THR A 13 11.96 -1.77 -18.89
CA THR A 13 12.33 -0.49 -19.49
C THR A 13 11.07 0.29 -19.90
N VAL A 14 11.22 1.58 -20.22
CA VAL A 14 10.12 2.40 -20.75
C VAL A 14 9.61 1.84 -22.08
N GLU A 15 10.50 1.32 -22.89
CA GLU A 15 10.23 0.71 -24.19
C GLU A 15 9.38 -0.57 -24.03
N ASP A 16 9.75 -1.46 -23.11
CA ASP A 16 8.99 -2.68 -22.82
C ASP A 16 7.54 -2.35 -22.41
N VAL A 17 7.37 -1.32 -21.59
CA VAL A 17 6.03 -0.88 -21.17
C VAL A 17 5.26 -0.26 -22.34
N LYS A 18 5.90 0.51 -23.22
CA LYS A 18 5.27 1.09 -24.43
C LYS A 18 4.74 0.02 -25.39
N GLU A 19 5.37 -1.15 -25.45
CA GLU A 19 4.90 -2.27 -26.25
C GLU A 19 3.60 -2.87 -25.73
N MET A 20 3.35 -2.78 -24.43
CA MET A 20 2.13 -3.25 -23.79
C MET A 20 0.93 -2.31 -23.95
N LEU A 21 1.16 -1.06 -24.41
CA LEU A 21 0.12 -0.05 -24.48
C LEU A 21 -0.71 -0.16 -25.75
N THR A 22 -2.01 0.09 -25.64
CA THR A 22 -2.91 0.19 -26.78
C THR A 22 -2.56 1.42 -27.61
N LYS A 23 -2.43 1.21 -28.94
CA LYS A 23 -2.07 2.23 -29.91
C LYS A 23 -3.22 2.50 -30.88
N HIS A 24 -3.24 3.67 -31.47
CA HIS A 24 -4.07 4.00 -32.63
C HIS A 24 -3.54 3.32 -33.90
N SER A 25 -4.32 3.34 -34.97
CA SER A 25 -3.91 2.82 -36.30
C SER A 25 -2.67 3.48 -36.89
N ASN A 26 -2.36 4.71 -36.46
CA ASN A 26 -1.16 5.45 -36.84
C ASN A 26 0.07 5.15 -35.95
N GLY A 27 -0.04 4.20 -34.99
CA GLY A 27 1.03 3.83 -34.08
C GLY A 27 1.17 4.70 -32.81
N GLU A 28 0.41 5.79 -32.69
CA GLU A 28 0.44 6.63 -31.49
C GLU A 28 -0.24 5.97 -30.30
N ILE A 29 0.32 6.13 -29.09
CA ILE A 29 -0.23 5.58 -27.86
C ILE A 29 -1.58 6.26 -27.54
N GLN A 30 -2.61 5.47 -27.31
CA GLN A 30 -3.91 5.97 -26.89
C GLN A 30 -3.86 6.54 -25.47
N ARG A 31 -4.40 7.74 -25.29
CA ARG A 31 -4.45 8.42 -23.98
C ARG A 31 -5.68 7.97 -23.20
N THR A 32 -5.73 6.67 -22.86
CA THR A 32 -6.83 6.04 -22.12
C THR A 32 -6.48 5.84 -20.65
N ILE A 33 -7.51 5.70 -19.77
CA ILE A 33 -7.29 5.33 -18.37
C ILE A 33 -6.62 3.95 -18.29
N GLN A 34 -6.99 3.02 -19.18
CA GLN A 34 -6.39 1.68 -19.20
C GLN A 34 -4.89 1.73 -19.47
N ASN A 35 -4.42 2.53 -20.40
CA ASN A 35 -2.99 2.70 -20.63
C ASN A 35 -2.28 3.36 -19.43
N CYS A 36 -2.95 4.30 -18.74
CA CYS A 36 -2.41 4.85 -17.48
C CYS A 36 -2.26 3.76 -16.42
N ILE A 37 -3.26 2.87 -16.25
CA ILE A 37 -3.21 1.73 -15.32
C ILE A 37 -2.05 0.80 -15.69
N THR A 38 -1.93 0.42 -16.96
CA THR A 38 -0.85 -0.44 -17.44
C THR A 38 0.53 0.14 -17.13
N ILE A 39 0.72 1.47 -17.31
CA ILE A 39 1.98 2.14 -16.96
C ILE A 39 2.21 2.09 -15.44
N LEU A 40 1.21 2.46 -14.62
CA LEU A 40 1.32 2.46 -13.16
C LEU A 40 1.67 1.08 -12.59
N GLN A 41 1.20 0.00 -13.23
CA GLN A 41 1.44 -1.37 -12.79
C GLN A 41 2.76 -1.97 -13.31
N ASN A 42 3.37 -1.40 -14.36
CA ASN A 42 4.51 -2.03 -15.04
C ASN A 42 5.77 -1.14 -15.12
N ASP A 43 5.65 0.18 -14.93
CA ASP A 43 6.82 1.07 -14.91
C ASP A 43 7.69 0.77 -13.68
N HIS A 44 8.99 0.58 -13.85
CA HIS A 44 9.93 0.15 -12.81
C HIS A 44 9.97 1.06 -11.57
N VAL A 45 9.56 2.33 -11.69
CA VAL A 45 9.48 3.28 -10.56
C VAL A 45 8.11 3.21 -9.89
N LEU A 46 7.02 3.06 -10.66
CA LEU A 46 5.65 3.19 -10.18
C LEU A 46 4.99 1.85 -9.82
N ALA A 47 5.46 0.75 -10.42
CA ALA A 47 4.91 -0.58 -10.15
C ALA A 47 4.98 -0.90 -8.65
N ASP A 48 3.87 -1.36 -8.07
CA ASP A 48 3.69 -1.70 -6.65
C ASP A 48 3.93 -0.54 -5.66
N ALA A 49 4.14 0.69 -6.17
CA ALA A 49 4.40 1.85 -5.32
C ALA A 49 3.12 2.43 -4.70
N ILE A 50 2.01 2.39 -5.44
CA ILE A 50 0.77 3.10 -5.12
C ILE A 50 -0.21 2.13 -4.46
N ARG A 51 -0.60 2.40 -3.21
CA ARG A 51 -1.50 1.56 -2.44
C ARG A 51 -2.50 2.39 -1.63
N LEU A 52 -3.72 1.88 -1.46
CA LEU A 52 -4.72 2.47 -0.56
C LEU A 52 -4.49 1.96 0.87
N ASN A 53 -4.25 2.87 1.79
CA ASN A 53 -4.16 2.57 3.22
C ASN A 53 -5.59 2.56 3.81
N LEU A 54 -6.06 1.37 4.18
CA LEU A 54 -7.42 1.18 4.71
C LEU A 54 -7.63 1.80 6.11
N LEU A 55 -6.56 2.07 6.86
CA LEU A 55 -6.66 2.69 8.18
C LEU A 55 -6.88 4.21 8.08
N SER A 56 -6.17 4.87 7.16
CA SER A 56 -6.25 6.32 6.98
C SER A 56 -7.15 6.74 5.84
N GLU A 57 -7.65 5.80 5.02
CA GLU A 57 -8.41 6.01 3.79
C GLU A 57 -7.67 6.90 2.77
N ARG A 58 -6.33 6.92 2.82
CA ARG A 58 -5.47 7.72 1.95
C ARG A 58 -4.64 6.84 1.03
N ILE A 59 -4.29 7.40 -0.12
CA ILE A 59 -3.36 6.76 -1.04
C ILE A 59 -1.94 7.01 -0.55
N ASP A 60 -1.17 5.94 -0.38
CA ASP A 60 0.23 5.99 0.03
C ASP A 60 1.14 5.54 -1.11
N ILE A 61 2.36 6.09 -1.12
CA ILE A 61 3.47 5.57 -1.92
C ILE A 61 4.38 4.79 -0.95
N VAL A 62 4.38 3.47 -1.08
CA VAL A 62 4.94 2.54 -0.09
C VAL A 62 6.38 2.11 -0.37
N LYS A 63 6.94 2.49 -1.54
CA LYS A 63 8.34 2.19 -1.90
C LYS A 63 9.08 3.44 -2.40
N PRO A 64 10.43 3.42 -2.46
CA PRO A 64 11.21 4.49 -3.06
C PRO A 64 10.84 4.73 -4.53
N VAL A 65 10.67 5.98 -4.93
CA VAL A 65 10.19 6.39 -6.27
C VAL A 65 11.16 7.33 -7.01
N GLY A 66 12.38 7.47 -6.53
CA GLY A 66 13.43 8.25 -7.23
C GLY A 66 13.27 9.76 -7.15
N TRP A 67 12.40 10.29 -6.29
CA TRP A 67 12.31 11.73 -5.95
C TRP A 67 12.16 11.94 -4.44
N PRO A 68 12.60 13.11 -3.91
CA PRO A 68 12.49 13.42 -2.47
C PRO A 68 11.03 13.48 -2.02
N ARG A 69 10.75 12.90 -0.83
CA ARG A 69 9.41 12.85 -0.23
C ARG A 69 9.48 13.08 1.27
N SER A 70 8.49 13.76 1.82
CA SER A 70 8.34 14.04 3.25
C SER A 70 7.20 13.24 3.88
N GLY A 71 7.12 11.94 3.64
CA GLY A 71 6.06 11.11 4.20
C GLY A 71 5.58 10.03 3.24
N LYS A 72 4.62 9.21 3.67
CA LYS A 72 4.08 8.10 2.86
C LYS A 72 2.91 8.51 1.98
N THR A 73 2.05 9.40 2.47
CA THR A 73 0.83 9.80 1.76
C THR A 73 1.15 10.55 0.47
N LEU A 74 0.45 10.18 -0.60
CA LEU A 74 0.51 10.85 -1.90
C LEU A 74 0.11 12.32 -1.74
N ASN A 75 0.93 13.23 -2.25
CA ASN A 75 0.71 14.67 -2.22
C ASN A 75 0.78 15.30 -3.63
N ASP A 76 0.50 16.60 -3.71
CA ASP A 76 0.47 17.31 -5.00
C ASP A 76 1.83 17.31 -5.71
N THR A 77 2.93 17.35 -4.96
CA THR A 77 4.28 17.26 -5.53
C THR A 77 4.53 15.89 -6.15
N ASP A 78 4.11 14.82 -5.46
CA ASP A 78 4.18 13.46 -6.01
C ASP A 78 3.38 13.36 -7.31
N MET A 79 2.18 13.96 -7.36
CA MET A 79 1.36 14.01 -8.57
C MET A 79 2.09 14.63 -9.76
N LYS A 80 2.85 15.72 -9.54
CA LYS A 80 3.65 16.36 -10.62
C LYS A 80 4.81 15.47 -11.09
N TYR A 81 5.46 14.74 -10.17
CA TYR A 81 6.49 13.76 -10.57
C TYR A 81 5.91 12.58 -11.35
N ILE A 82 4.74 12.07 -10.94
CA ILE A 82 4.03 11.02 -11.68
C ILE A 82 3.62 11.53 -13.04
N LEU A 83 3.04 12.73 -13.15
CA LEU A 83 2.67 13.35 -14.43
C LEU A 83 3.87 13.45 -15.37
N ARG A 84 4.99 14.02 -14.90
CA ARG A 84 6.25 14.11 -15.65
C ARG A 84 6.74 12.73 -16.14
N ARG A 85 6.51 11.69 -15.34
CA ARG A 85 6.88 10.33 -15.73
C ARG A 85 5.95 9.77 -16.80
N MET A 86 4.64 10.03 -16.70
CA MET A 86 3.63 9.64 -17.67
C MET A 86 3.86 10.31 -19.05
N GLU A 87 4.43 11.51 -19.08
CA GLU A 87 4.79 12.21 -20.31
C GLU A 87 5.81 11.43 -21.16
N LYS A 88 6.69 10.62 -20.55
CA LYS A 88 7.61 9.72 -21.28
C LYS A 88 6.88 8.68 -22.14
N TYR A 89 5.62 8.41 -21.80
CA TYR A 89 4.71 7.53 -22.53
C TYR A 89 3.73 8.29 -23.43
N GLY A 90 3.87 9.61 -23.56
CA GLY A 90 2.98 10.46 -24.38
C GLY A 90 1.62 10.73 -23.71
N ILE A 91 1.48 10.52 -22.39
CA ILE A 91 0.23 10.76 -21.66
C ILE A 91 0.41 11.94 -20.72
N SER A 92 -0.42 13.00 -20.91
CA SER A 92 -0.37 14.25 -20.14
C SER A 92 -1.72 14.64 -19.50
N SER A 93 -2.75 13.78 -19.61
CA SER A 93 -4.08 14.07 -19.05
C SER A 93 -4.12 13.80 -17.54
N GLU A 94 -3.97 14.85 -16.72
CA GLU A 94 -3.96 14.78 -15.25
C GLU A 94 -5.21 14.03 -14.70
N LYS A 95 -6.41 14.35 -15.21
CA LYS A 95 -7.67 13.69 -14.79
C LYS A 95 -7.66 12.18 -15.02
N LYS A 96 -7.13 11.71 -16.15
CA LYS A 96 -7.06 10.27 -16.45
C LYS A 96 -6.01 9.58 -15.58
N ILE A 97 -4.89 10.25 -15.31
CA ILE A 97 -3.83 9.75 -14.43
C ILE A 97 -4.35 9.64 -13.00
N GLU A 98 -5.04 10.66 -12.47
CA GLU A 98 -5.68 10.58 -11.14
C GLU A 98 -6.69 9.42 -11.04
N SER A 99 -7.54 9.26 -12.05
CA SER A 99 -8.50 8.15 -12.09
C SER A 99 -7.79 6.80 -12.06
N ALA A 100 -6.73 6.63 -12.84
CA ALA A 100 -5.92 5.42 -12.86
C ALA A 100 -5.22 5.17 -11.51
N ILE A 101 -4.66 6.20 -10.87
CA ILE A 101 -4.05 6.12 -9.55
C ILE A 101 -5.05 5.61 -8.51
N ARG A 102 -6.28 6.14 -8.50
CA ARG A 102 -7.33 5.70 -7.58
C ARG A 102 -7.72 4.24 -7.79
N ILE A 103 -7.81 3.80 -9.05
CA ILE A 103 -8.11 2.40 -9.41
C ILE A 103 -6.98 1.49 -8.92
N VAL A 104 -5.73 1.78 -9.30
CA VAL A 104 -4.57 0.98 -8.93
C VAL A 104 -4.37 0.94 -7.41
N ALA A 105 -4.55 2.07 -6.73
CA ALA A 105 -4.47 2.13 -5.27
C ALA A 105 -5.52 1.22 -4.60
N ASN A 106 -6.76 1.24 -5.11
CA ASN A 106 -7.85 0.42 -4.57
C ASN A 106 -7.65 -1.09 -4.86
N GLU A 107 -7.06 -1.46 -5.98
CA GLU A 107 -6.66 -2.84 -6.29
C GLU A 107 -5.55 -3.32 -5.34
N ASN A 108 -4.62 -2.43 -4.96
CA ASN A 108 -3.46 -2.70 -4.10
C ASN A 108 -3.67 -2.18 -2.67
N ARG A 109 -4.87 -2.36 -2.10
CA ARG A 109 -5.15 -1.92 -0.74
C ARG A 109 -4.37 -2.71 0.31
N TYR A 110 -4.06 -2.07 1.44
CA TYR A 110 -3.38 -2.69 2.56
C TYR A 110 -3.86 -2.09 3.89
N HIS A 111 -3.69 -2.81 4.98
CA HIS A 111 -4.04 -2.36 6.32
C HIS A 111 -2.81 -2.48 7.23
N PRO A 112 -2.11 -1.37 7.56
CA PRO A 112 -0.80 -1.43 8.19
C PRO A 112 -0.77 -2.18 9.52
N ILE A 113 -1.83 -2.05 10.33
CA ILE A 113 -1.90 -2.74 11.63
C ILE A 113 -2.22 -4.22 11.42
N ARG A 114 -3.17 -4.56 10.54
CA ARG A 114 -3.50 -5.96 10.25
C ARG A 114 -2.30 -6.70 9.67
N ASP A 115 -1.60 -6.09 8.72
CA ASP A 115 -0.43 -6.68 8.09
C ASP A 115 0.68 -6.90 9.11
N TYR A 116 0.90 -5.94 10.03
CA TYR A 116 1.83 -6.07 11.14
C TYR A 116 1.45 -7.23 12.07
N LEU A 117 0.20 -7.28 12.54
CA LEU A 117 -0.26 -8.30 13.48
C LEU A 117 -0.22 -9.70 12.86
N ASN A 118 -0.60 -9.84 11.57
CA ASN A 118 -0.52 -11.11 10.86
C ASN A 118 0.92 -11.58 10.63
N GLY A 119 1.90 -10.67 10.66
CA GLY A 119 3.32 -11.00 10.58
C GLY A 119 3.92 -11.48 11.91
N LEU A 120 3.23 -11.28 13.03
CA LEU A 120 3.72 -11.70 14.34
C LEU A 120 3.62 -13.22 14.50
N LYS A 121 4.62 -13.79 15.15
CA LYS A 121 4.62 -15.19 15.57
C LYS A 121 4.59 -15.23 17.09
N TRP A 122 3.61 -15.94 17.63
CA TRP A 122 3.56 -16.17 19.07
C TRP A 122 4.71 -17.10 19.49
N ASP A 123 5.43 -16.70 20.53
CA ASP A 123 6.54 -17.44 21.11
C ASP A 123 6.14 -18.43 22.21
N GLY A 124 4.84 -18.61 22.47
CA GLY A 124 4.31 -19.51 23.47
C GLY A 124 4.23 -18.91 24.88
N MET A 125 4.67 -17.68 25.11
CA MET A 125 4.67 -17.07 26.46
C MET A 125 3.38 -16.29 26.73
N GLY A 126 2.69 -16.63 27.81
CA GLY A 126 1.42 -16.02 28.24
C GLY A 126 1.61 -14.68 28.97
N ARG A 127 2.07 -13.64 28.29
CA ARG A 127 2.38 -12.34 28.90
C ARG A 127 1.17 -11.54 29.38
N ILE A 128 0.02 -11.71 28.75
CA ILE A 128 -1.18 -10.89 29.02
C ILE A 128 -1.61 -11.00 30.48
N ALA A 129 -1.52 -12.18 31.08
CA ALA A 129 -1.86 -12.42 32.48
C ALA A 129 -1.04 -11.55 33.46
N HIS A 130 0.18 -11.22 33.10
CA HIS A 130 1.14 -10.56 34.00
C HIS A 130 1.36 -9.07 33.70
N VAL A 131 0.78 -8.53 32.61
CA VAL A 131 1.05 -7.15 32.14
C VAL A 131 0.71 -6.11 33.22
N LEU A 132 -0.50 -6.18 33.80
CA LEU A 132 -0.94 -5.19 34.79
C LEU A 132 -0.12 -5.27 36.07
N HIS A 133 0.20 -6.49 36.53
CA HIS A 133 1.06 -6.68 37.68
C HIS A 133 2.48 -6.13 37.42
N HIS A 134 3.11 -6.56 36.33
CA HIS A 134 4.49 -6.25 36.04
C HIS A 134 4.76 -4.76 35.79
N PHE A 135 3.89 -4.08 35.02
CA PHE A 135 4.11 -2.69 34.63
C PHE A 135 3.39 -1.67 35.51
N LEU A 136 2.27 -2.01 36.13
CA LEU A 136 1.44 -1.09 36.89
C LEU A 136 1.32 -1.44 38.37
N GLY A 137 1.93 -2.54 38.83
CA GLY A 137 1.88 -2.98 40.23
C GLY A 137 0.49 -3.41 40.70
N ALA A 138 -0.42 -3.78 39.80
CA ALA A 138 -1.73 -4.29 40.15
C ALA A 138 -1.63 -5.67 40.85
N ALA A 139 -2.66 -6.06 41.62
CA ALA A 139 -2.74 -7.40 42.16
C ALA A 139 -2.71 -8.44 41.02
N GLU A 140 -2.01 -9.55 41.25
CA GLU A 140 -1.95 -10.67 40.30
C GLU A 140 -3.12 -11.63 40.62
N ASP A 141 -4.29 -11.33 40.12
CA ASP A 141 -5.51 -12.10 40.32
C ASP A 141 -6.25 -12.34 39.00
N GLU A 142 -7.29 -13.20 39.05
CA GLU A 142 -8.09 -13.55 37.89
C GLU A 142 -8.79 -12.33 37.29
N TYR A 143 -9.24 -11.39 38.12
CA TYR A 143 -9.92 -10.17 37.65
C TYR A 143 -9.01 -9.28 36.80
N THR A 144 -7.79 -9.00 37.26
CA THR A 144 -6.83 -8.16 36.51
C THR A 144 -6.41 -8.81 35.19
N CYS A 145 -6.26 -10.14 35.16
CA CYS A 145 -5.97 -10.90 33.96
C CYS A 145 -7.13 -10.80 32.96
N GLU A 146 -8.36 -11.04 33.36
CA GLU A 146 -9.53 -10.96 32.48
C GLU A 146 -9.81 -9.52 32.01
N ALA A 147 -9.65 -8.53 32.89
CA ALA A 147 -9.78 -7.12 32.54
C ALA A 147 -8.80 -6.72 31.42
N MET A 148 -7.54 -7.18 31.49
CA MET A 148 -6.55 -6.91 30.45
C MET A 148 -6.86 -7.60 29.13
N LYS A 149 -7.35 -8.84 29.18
CA LYS A 149 -7.81 -9.54 27.96
C LYS A 149 -8.94 -8.79 27.27
N ILE A 150 -9.96 -8.38 28.03
CA ILE A 150 -11.12 -7.63 27.51
C ILE A 150 -10.65 -6.29 26.92
N PHE A 151 -9.76 -5.58 27.59
CA PHE A 151 -9.20 -4.32 27.10
C PHE A 151 -8.49 -4.50 25.75
N LEU A 152 -7.64 -5.51 25.62
CA LEU A 152 -6.92 -5.79 24.37
C LEU A 152 -7.86 -6.25 23.25
N LEU A 153 -8.86 -7.08 23.55
CA LEU A 153 -9.88 -7.49 22.58
C LEU A 153 -10.70 -6.28 22.10
N GLY A 154 -11.07 -5.38 23.02
CA GLY A 154 -11.74 -4.13 22.67
C GLY A 154 -10.89 -3.24 21.77
N ALA A 155 -9.60 -3.09 22.07
CA ALA A 155 -8.68 -2.33 21.23
C ALA A 155 -8.55 -2.92 19.81
N LEU A 156 -8.45 -4.24 19.68
CA LEU A 156 -8.41 -4.92 18.39
C LEU A 156 -9.72 -4.75 17.61
N SER A 157 -10.87 -4.84 18.30
CA SER A 157 -12.18 -4.63 17.67
C SER A 157 -12.36 -3.23 17.10
N LEU A 158 -11.82 -2.19 17.79
CA LEU A 158 -11.89 -0.79 17.32
C LEU A 158 -11.04 -0.55 16.06
N ILE A 159 -10.03 -1.38 15.81
CA ILE A 159 -9.19 -1.27 14.60
C ILE A 159 -9.84 -1.99 13.40
N HIS A 160 -11.02 -2.58 13.54
CA HIS A 160 -11.73 -3.34 12.50
C HIS A 160 -10.89 -4.49 11.89
N ILE A 161 -10.20 -5.23 12.76
CA ILE A 161 -9.40 -6.39 12.36
C ILE A 161 -10.24 -7.65 12.36
#